data_fee571d33d510303ce88e29b325bd6be
#
_entry.id   fee571d33d510303ce88e29b325bd6be
#
_cell.length_a   1.000
_cell.length_b   1.000
_cell.length_c   1.000
_cell.angle_alpha   90.00
_cell.angle_beta   90.00
_cell.angle_gamma   90.00
#
_symmetry.space_group_name_H-M   'P 1'
#
loop_
_entity.id
_entity.type
_entity.pdbx_description
1 polymer ?
#
loop_
_entity_poly.entity_id
_entity_poly.type
_entity_poly.pdbx_seq_one_letter_code
_entity_poly.pdbx_strand_id
1 'polypeptide(L)'
;MKIFILDDEIHSGGLSSRSNLKDILGRHSLTLATSCPEGEKVYKTGTYDLLLLDHDMEGFFETTKDHPNTGLQFCKWLVKNEPKAHRPPVLIHSHNPYGKRAMRLLLEDYGFKAEEHFYGRAYEKALEEQFGESVSLAKLHHTRS
;
A
#
# COMPACT_ATOMS: atom_id res chain seq x y z
N MET A 1 15.25 -4.93 3.15
CA MET A 1 14.47 -3.86 2.50
C MET A 1 13.59 -3.21 3.56
N LYS A 2 13.46 -1.91 3.50
CA LYS A 2 12.57 -1.15 4.38
C LYS A 2 11.25 -0.93 3.67
N ILE A 3 10.16 -1.41 4.26
CA ILE A 3 8.84 -1.41 3.63
C ILE A 3 7.86 -0.62 4.48
N PHE A 4 7.12 0.29 3.84
CA PHE A 4 6.04 1.02 4.48
C PHE A 4 4.71 0.46 3.98
N ILE A 5 3.81 0.12 4.89
CA ILE A 5 2.49 -0.40 4.56
C ILE A 5 1.42 0.48 5.18
N LEU A 6 0.52 0.99 4.34
CA LEU A 6 -0.65 1.73 4.77
C LEU A 6 -1.87 0.86 4.47
N ASP A 7 -2.44 0.25 5.50
CA ASP A 7 -3.55 -0.70 5.34
C ASP A 7 -4.20 -0.90 6.70
N ASP A 8 -5.47 -0.57 6.83
CA ASP A 8 -6.18 -0.71 8.11
C ASP A 8 -6.51 -2.15 8.47
N GLU A 9 -6.37 -3.08 7.53
CA GLU A 9 -6.69 -4.48 7.74
C GLU A 9 -5.48 -5.39 7.90
N ILE A 10 -4.27 -4.84 7.96
CA ILE A 10 -3.06 -5.65 8.03
C ILE A 10 -3.02 -6.55 9.26
N HIS A 11 -3.58 -6.09 10.37
CA HIS A 11 -3.61 -6.84 11.62
C HIS A 11 -4.80 -7.78 11.73
N SER A 12 -5.85 -7.55 10.96
CA SER A 12 -7.08 -8.36 11.01
C SER A 12 -7.15 -9.40 9.90
N GLY A 13 -6.04 -9.65 9.22
CA GLY A 13 -5.96 -10.71 8.25
C GLY A 13 -6.07 -10.28 6.80
N GLY A 14 -5.91 -9.01 6.50
CA GLY A 14 -5.96 -8.51 5.14
C GLY A 14 -4.86 -9.09 4.26
N LEU A 15 -3.76 -8.40 4.12
CA LEU A 15 -2.66 -8.85 3.25
C LEU A 15 -2.00 -10.14 3.73
N SER A 16 -1.93 -10.37 5.03
CA SER A 16 -1.09 -11.43 5.58
C SER A 16 -1.83 -12.69 5.99
N SER A 17 -3.18 -12.67 6.03
CA SER A 17 -3.95 -13.84 6.42
C SER A 17 -3.86 -14.94 5.36
N ARG A 18 -3.56 -16.16 5.77
CA ARG A 18 -3.53 -17.34 4.90
C ARG A 18 -2.59 -17.21 3.69
N SER A 19 -1.60 -16.35 3.78
CA SER A 19 -0.61 -16.19 2.71
C SER A 19 0.77 -16.38 3.27
N ASN A 20 1.75 -16.54 2.40
CA ASN A 20 3.14 -16.54 2.84
C ASN A 20 3.71 -15.13 2.94
N LEU A 21 2.91 -14.12 2.59
CA LEU A 21 3.36 -12.72 2.62
C LEU A 21 3.79 -12.30 4.03
N LYS A 22 3.08 -12.76 5.04
CA LYS A 22 3.44 -12.47 6.43
C LYS A 22 4.87 -12.90 6.76
N ASP A 23 5.24 -14.10 6.32
CA ASP A 23 6.59 -14.63 6.58
C ASP A 23 7.63 -13.84 5.79
N ILE A 24 7.31 -13.51 4.54
CA ILE A 24 8.20 -12.70 3.71
C ILE A 24 8.42 -11.33 4.35
N LEU A 25 7.34 -10.66 4.72
CA LEU A 25 7.43 -9.34 5.34
C LEU A 25 8.20 -9.39 6.65
N GLY A 26 8.08 -10.48 7.40
CA GLY A 26 8.80 -10.65 8.66
C GLY A 26 10.31 -10.67 8.53
N ARG A 27 10.84 -10.86 7.31
CA ARG A 27 12.27 -10.85 7.04
C ARG A 27 12.78 -9.46 6.61
N HIS A 28 11.89 -8.46 6.60
CA HIS A 28 12.23 -7.10 6.22
C HIS A 28 11.93 -6.15 7.36
N SER A 29 12.42 -4.92 7.25
CA SER A 29 12.09 -3.87 8.22
C SER A 29 10.76 -3.25 7.81
N LEU A 30 9.74 -3.43 8.63
CA LEU A 30 8.40 -2.94 8.33
C LEU A 30 8.01 -1.73 9.18
N THR A 31 7.31 -0.80 8.54
CA THR A 31 6.59 0.26 9.24
C THR A 31 5.13 0.16 8.80
N LEU A 32 4.24 -0.02 9.75
CA LEU A 32 2.82 -0.20 9.50
C LEU A 32 2.04 1.01 9.96
N ALA A 33 1.07 1.44 9.14
CA ALA A 33 0.13 2.49 9.51
C ALA A 33 -1.27 2.04 9.11
N THR A 34 -2.24 2.28 9.99
CA THR A 34 -3.62 1.85 9.78
C THR A 34 -4.55 3.02 9.48
N SER A 35 -4.02 4.22 9.39
CA SER A 35 -4.78 5.41 9.02
C SER A 35 -3.86 6.40 8.31
N CYS A 36 -4.46 7.33 7.56
CA CYS A 36 -3.69 8.36 6.89
C CYS A 36 -2.91 9.24 7.87
N PRO A 37 -3.54 9.76 8.95
CA PRO A 37 -2.78 10.57 9.92
C PRO A 37 -1.62 9.83 10.56
N GLU A 38 -1.81 8.55 10.91
CA GLU A 38 -0.73 7.74 11.44
C GLU A 38 0.36 7.55 10.40
N GLY A 39 -0.03 7.30 9.15
CA GLY A 39 0.91 7.12 8.05
C GLY A 39 1.81 8.33 7.88
N GLU A 40 1.24 9.53 7.90
CA GLU A 40 2.01 10.76 7.79
C GLU A 40 3.01 10.89 8.93
N LYS A 41 2.56 10.59 10.14
CA LYS A 41 3.39 10.72 11.33
C LYS A 41 4.58 9.76 11.32
N VAL A 42 4.33 8.48 11.02
CA VAL A 42 5.39 7.47 11.08
C VAL A 42 6.29 7.48 9.86
N TYR A 43 5.79 7.90 8.70
CA TYR A 43 6.60 7.97 7.49
C TYR A 43 7.75 8.96 7.64
N LYS A 44 7.56 10.03 8.39
CA LYS A 44 8.60 11.05 8.60
C LYS A 44 9.86 10.52 9.28
N THR A 45 9.74 9.38 9.96
CA THR A 45 10.86 8.88 10.79
C THR A 45 11.87 8.05 10.01
N GLY A 46 11.69 7.85 8.71
CA GLY A 46 12.63 7.04 7.96
C GLY A 46 12.50 7.20 6.45
N THR A 47 13.29 6.40 5.75
CA THR A 47 13.21 6.28 4.30
C THR A 47 12.86 4.83 3.97
N TYR A 48 12.15 4.61 2.87
CA TYR A 48 11.64 3.29 2.53
C TYR A 48 12.01 2.90 1.11
N ASP A 49 12.13 1.59 0.90
CA ASP A 49 12.49 1.03 -0.40
C ASP A 49 11.27 0.59 -1.19
N LEU A 50 10.14 0.41 -0.52
CA LEU A 50 8.90 -0.05 -1.14
C LEU A 50 7.72 0.47 -0.34
N LEU A 51 6.69 0.96 -1.03
CA LEU A 51 5.45 1.40 -0.40
C LEU A 51 4.31 0.50 -0.85
N LEU A 52 3.56 -0.05 0.11
CA LEU A 52 2.34 -0.82 -0.15
C LEU A 52 1.18 -0.01 0.43
N LEU A 53 0.32 0.51 -0.44
CA LEU A 53 -0.72 1.46 -0.02
C LEU A 53 -2.11 0.97 -0.36
N ASP A 54 -3.04 1.13 0.58
CA ASP A 54 -4.47 0.94 0.36
C ASP A 54 -5.13 2.32 0.23
N HIS A 55 -6.34 2.38 -0.31
CA HIS A 55 -7.11 3.63 -0.42
C HIS A 55 -8.10 3.79 0.73
N ASP A 56 -8.94 2.78 0.97
CA ASP A 56 -10.01 2.88 1.95
C ASP A 56 -9.53 2.45 3.33
N MET A 57 -9.69 3.35 4.31
CA MET A 57 -9.24 3.11 5.68
C MET A 57 -10.43 2.96 6.61
N GLU A 58 -10.21 2.27 7.74
CA GLU A 58 -11.20 2.14 8.82
C GLU A 58 -12.53 1.56 8.39
N GLY A 59 -12.51 0.66 7.40
CA GLY A 59 -13.71 -0.01 6.94
C GLY A 59 -14.66 0.84 6.13
N PHE A 60 -14.27 2.00 5.68
CA PHE A 60 -15.09 2.86 4.83
C PHE A 60 -15.01 2.37 3.39
N PHE A 61 -15.93 1.50 3.00
CA PHE A 61 -15.93 0.93 1.65
C PHE A 61 -16.31 1.94 0.58
N GLU A 62 -17.12 2.90 0.95
CA GLU A 62 -17.60 3.92 0.03
C GLU A 62 -16.91 5.26 0.25
N THR A 63 -15.74 5.23 0.88
CA THR A 63 -14.98 6.44 1.14
C THR A 63 -14.64 7.14 -0.17
N THR A 64 -15.01 8.41 -0.28
CA THR A 64 -14.66 9.20 -1.44
C THR A 64 -13.19 9.55 -1.41
N LYS A 65 -12.65 9.89 -2.58
CA LYS A 65 -11.23 10.29 -2.66
C LYS A 65 -10.90 11.53 -1.82
N ASP A 66 -11.92 12.31 -1.47
CA ASP A 66 -11.71 13.55 -0.71
C ASP A 66 -11.81 13.36 0.80
N HIS A 67 -12.15 12.14 1.25
CA HIS A 67 -12.19 11.87 2.68
C HIS A 67 -10.78 11.99 3.28
N PRO A 68 -10.62 12.64 4.44
CA PRO A 68 -9.28 12.87 5.01
C PRO A 68 -8.52 11.60 5.41
N ASN A 69 -9.21 10.49 5.59
CA ASN A 69 -8.57 9.23 5.93
C ASN A 69 -8.57 8.26 4.76
N THR A 70 -7.89 8.62 3.68
CA THR A 70 -7.76 7.76 2.51
C THR A 70 -6.30 7.67 2.07
N GLY A 71 -6.01 6.65 1.28
CA GLY A 71 -4.70 6.53 0.67
C GLY A 71 -4.37 7.70 -0.24
N LEU A 72 -5.39 8.27 -0.92
CA LEU A 72 -5.16 9.43 -1.77
C LEU A 72 -4.69 10.64 -0.95
N GLN A 73 -5.27 10.86 0.22
CA GLN A 73 -4.83 11.96 1.09
C GLN A 73 -3.40 11.74 1.55
N PHE A 74 -3.03 10.50 1.85
CA PHE A 74 -1.66 10.16 2.16
C PHE A 74 -0.74 10.47 0.98
N CYS A 75 -1.14 10.13 -0.24
CA CYS A 75 -0.34 10.41 -1.43
C CYS A 75 -0.17 11.91 -1.67
N LYS A 76 -1.21 12.70 -1.41
CA LYS A 76 -1.11 14.17 -1.50
C LYS A 76 -0.06 14.72 -0.54
N TRP A 77 -0.01 14.18 0.66
CA TRP A 77 0.99 14.54 1.62
C TRP A 77 2.39 14.08 1.19
N LEU A 78 2.48 12.85 0.69
CA LEU A 78 3.72 12.21 0.31
C LEU A 78 4.45 13.00 -0.80
N VAL A 79 3.73 13.40 -1.85
CA VAL A 79 4.35 14.11 -2.97
C VAL A 79 4.90 15.47 -2.56
N LYS A 80 4.40 16.04 -1.48
CA LYS A 80 4.91 17.32 -0.95
C LYS A 80 6.12 17.14 -0.05
N ASN A 81 6.25 15.98 0.58
CA ASN A 81 7.22 15.77 1.66
C ASN A 81 8.36 14.83 1.31
N GLU A 82 8.17 13.92 0.35
CA GLU A 82 9.25 13.02 -0.06
C GLU A 82 10.23 13.75 -0.97
N PRO A 83 11.53 13.70 -0.69
CA PRO A 83 12.52 14.36 -1.56
C PRO A 83 12.47 13.78 -2.97
N LYS A 84 12.64 14.64 -3.99
CA LYS A 84 12.63 14.21 -5.39
C LYS A 84 13.70 13.18 -5.70
N ALA A 85 14.78 13.19 -4.97
CA ALA A 85 15.88 12.24 -5.17
C ALA A 85 15.52 10.83 -4.71
N HIS A 86 14.43 10.67 -3.97
CA HIS A 86 14.02 9.38 -3.43
C HIS A 86 12.55 9.13 -3.78
N ARG A 87 12.32 8.24 -4.74
CA ARG A 87 10.97 7.88 -5.21
C ARG A 87 10.85 6.36 -5.25
N PRO A 88 10.59 5.72 -4.10
CA PRO A 88 10.47 4.25 -4.07
C PRO A 88 9.29 3.76 -4.90
N PRO A 89 9.34 2.53 -5.41
CA PRO A 89 8.19 1.96 -6.10
C PRO A 89 7.00 1.84 -5.16
N VAL A 90 5.79 2.01 -5.72
CA VAL A 90 4.54 1.99 -4.97
C VAL A 90 3.61 0.96 -5.58
N LEU A 91 3.14 0.03 -4.78
CA LEU A 91 2.10 -0.91 -5.19
C LEU A 91 0.83 -0.54 -4.43
N ILE A 92 -0.22 -0.24 -5.17
CA ILE A 92 -1.50 0.21 -4.59
C ILE A 92 -2.48 -0.95 -4.65
N HIS A 93 -2.92 -1.42 -3.50
CA HIS A 93 -3.88 -2.50 -3.41
C HIS A 93 -5.18 -1.96 -2.80
N SER A 94 -6.29 -2.16 -3.47
CA SER A 94 -7.58 -1.69 -2.98
C SER A 94 -8.69 -2.26 -3.85
N HIS A 95 -9.88 -2.38 -3.27
CA HIS A 95 -11.08 -2.72 -4.03
C HIS A 95 -11.75 -1.48 -4.66
N ASN A 96 -11.24 -0.29 -4.36
CA ASN A 96 -11.78 0.96 -4.89
C ASN A 96 -11.03 1.36 -6.18
N PRO A 97 -11.60 1.09 -7.37
CA PRO A 97 -10.90 1.37 -8.62
C PRO A 97 -10.65 2.85 -8.86
N TYR A 98 -11.57 3.71 -8.43
CA TYR A 98 -11.42 5.16 -8.60
C TYR A 98 -10.33 5.70 -7.70
N GLY A 99 -10.30 5.23 -6.46
CA GLY A 99 -9.27 5.63 -5.50
C GLY A 99 -7.88 5.20 -5.95
N LYS A 100 -7.74 3.95 -6.40
CA LYS A 100 -6.46 3.44 -6.90
C LYS A 100 -5.94 4.26 -8.06
N ARG A 101 -6.82 4.56 -9.01
CA ARG A 101 -6.43 5.35 -10.18
C ARG A 101 -5.99 6.75 -9.79
N ALA A 102 -6.73 7.41 -8.91
CA ALA A 102 -6.38 8.75 -8.46
C ALA A 102 -5.01 8.76 -7.77
N MET A 103 -4.75 7.77 -6.94
CA MET A 103 -3.45 7.64 -6.28
C MET A 103 -2.33 7.44 -7.30
N ARG A 104 -2.51 6.52 -8.24
CA ARG A 104 -1.49 6.23 -9.25
C ARG A 104 -1.18 7.46 -10.09
N LEU A 105 -2.22 8.13 -10.62
CA LEU A 105 -2.01 9.29 -11.48
C LEU A 105 -1.28 10.41 -10.74
N LEU A 106 -1.66 10.66 -9.49
CA LEU A 106 -0.99 11.68 -8.69
C LEU A 106 0.49 11.33 -8.46
N LEU A 107 0.77 10.09 -8.08
CA LEU A 107 2.14 9.67 -7.81
C LEU A 107 2.99 9.71 -9.08
N GLU A 108 2.45 9.27 -10.22
CA GLU A 108 3.18 9.29 -11.47
C GLU A 108 3.54 10.71 -11.91
N ASP A 109 2.62 11.66 -11.69
CA ASP A 109 2.88 13.08 -12.00
C ASP A 109 4.09 13.62 -11.24
N TYR A 110 4.40 13.04 -10.09
CA TYR A 110 5.52 13.47 -9.25
C TYR A 110 6.73 12.55 -9.33
N GLY A 111 6.75 11.66 -10.32
CA GLY A 111 7.93 10.84 -10.61
C GLY A 111 8.02 9.50 -9.92
N PHE A 112 6.97 9.09 -9.21
CA PHE A 112 6.92 7.74 -8.62
C PHE A 112 6.55 6.72 -9.69
N LYS A 113 7.03 5.48 -9.52
CA LYS A 113 6.53 4.34 -10.27
C LYS A 113 5.45 3.71 -9.42
N ALA A 114 4.20 3.79 -9.87
CA ALA A 114 3.06 3.30 -9.12
C ALA A 114 2.24 2.33 -9.97
N GLU A 115 1.78 1.26 -9.35
CA GLU A 115 0.95 0.24 -10.01
C GLU A 115 -0.32 0.01 -9.21
N GLU A 116 -1.45 -0.13 -9.91
CA GLU A 116 -2.74 -0.46 -9.32
C GLU A 116 -2.96 -1.95 -9.35
N HIS A 117 -3.40 -2.53 -8.24
CA HIS A 117 -3.64 -3.96 -8.15
C HIS A 117 -4.90 -4.28 -7.37
N PHE A 118 -5.63 -5.30 -7.82
CA PHE A 118 -6.55 -6.03 -6.97
C PHE A 118 -5.79 -7.20 -6.38
N TYR A 119 -6.31 -7.79 -5.31
CA TYR A 119 -5.72 -9.01 -4.79
C TYR A 119 -5.88 -10.11 -5.84
N GLY A 120 -4.79 -10.71 -6.25
CA GLY A 120 -4.80 -11.77 -7.25
C GLY A 120 -3.41 -11.99 -7.83
N ARG A 121 -3.36 -12.75 -8.94
CA ARG A 121 -2.08 -13.19 -9.50
C ARG A 121 -1.20 -12.05 -9.97
N ALA A 122 -1.79 -11.01 -10.56
CA ALA A 122 -1.00 -9.86 -11.01
C ALA A 122 -0.30 -9.16 -9.84
N TYR A 123 -1.00 -9.04 -8.71
CA TYR A 123 -0.42 -8.45 -7.51
C TYR A 123 0.66 -9.36 -6.92
N GLU A 124 0.40 -10.68 -6.91
CA GLU A 124 1.41 -11.64 -6.49
C GLU A 124 2.71 -11.47 -7.28
N LYS A 125 2.59 -11.37 -8.61
CA LYS A 125 3.76 -11.19 -9.46
C LYS A 125 4.51 -9.91 -9.16
N ALA A 126 3.78 -8.82 -8.94
CA ALA A 126 4.40 -7.54 -8.60
C ALA A 126 5.17 -7.63 -7.29
N LEU A 127 4.58 -8.30 -6.29
CA LEU A 127 5.25 -8.52 -5.02
C LEU A 127 6.47 -9.45 -5.18
N GLU A 128 6.34 -10.49 -6.01
CA GLU A 128 7.46 -11.41 -6.27
C GLU A 128 8.65 -10.67 -6.87
N GLU A 129 8.40 -9.73 -7.78
CA GLU A 129 9.45 -8.93 -8.37
C GLU A 129 10.19 -8.09 -7.33
N GLN A 130 9.45 -7.59 -6.33
CA GLN A 130 10.05 -6.78 -5.28
C GLN A 130 10.84 -7.62 -4.27
N PHE A 131 10.33 -8.79 -3.92
CA PHE A 131 10.94 -9.60 -2.86
C PHE A 131 11.91 -10.64 -3.37
N GLY A 132 11.86 -10.99 -4.65
CA GLY A 132 12.71 -12.03 -5.21
C GLY A 132 12.32 -13.44 -4.82
N GLU A 133 11.09 -13.65 -4.33
CA GLU A 133 10.62 -14.97 -3.95
C GLU A 133 9.12 -15.09 -4.21
N SER A 134 8.65 -16.33 -4.30
CA SER A 134 7.26 -16.61 -4.63
C SER A 134 6.29 -16.11 -3.55
N VAL A 135 5.23 -15.43 -3.96
CA VAL A 135 4.21 -14.89 -3.07
C VAL A 135 2.87 -15.55 -3.37
N SER A 136 2.18 -16.00 -2.34
CA SER A 136 0.85 -16.56 -2.45
C SER A 136 -0.13 -15.72 -1.63
N LEU A 137 -1.14 -15.17 -2.29
CA LEU A 137 -2.22 -14.41 -1.65
C LEU A 137 -3.54 -15.17 -1.74
N ALA A 138 -3.48 -16.46 -1.94
CA ALA A 138 -4.66 -17.28 -2.14
C ALA A 138 -5.69 -17.06 -1.05
N LYS A 139 -6.95 -16.93 -1.46
CA LYS A 139 -8.11 -16.81 -0.60
C LYS A 139 -8.30 -15.49 0.13
N LEU A 140 -7.41 -14.51 -0.02
CA LEU A 140 -7.63 -13.22 0.62
C LEU A 140 -8.91 -12.56 0.12
N HIS A 141 -9.11 -12.53 -1.18
CA HIS A 141 -10.28 -11.89 -1.76
C HIS A 141 -11.57 -12.62 -1.44
N HIS A 142 -11.53 -13.91 -1.13
CA HIS A 142 -12.73 -14.68 -0.77
C HIS A 142 -13.26 -14.31 0.60
N THR A 143 -12.40 -13.95 1.51
CA THR A 143 -12.80 -13.57 2.84
C THR A 143 -13.37 -12.16 2.91
N ARG A 144 -13.28 -11.42 1.83
CA ARG A 144 -13.67 -10.02 1.77
C ARG A 144 -14.88 -9.77 0.89
N SER A 145 -15.32 -10.78 0.25
CA SER A 145 -16.48 -10.67 -0.66
C SER A 145 -17.78 -10.38 0.07
#